data_d4e086d2cc212809870e325a0d3805b3
#
_entry.id   d4e086d2cc212809870e325a0d3805b3
#
_cell.length_a   1.000
_cell.length_b   1.000
_cell.length_c   1.000
_cell.angle_alpha   90.00
_cell.angle_beta   90.00
_cell.angle_gamma   90.00
#
_symmetry.space_group_name_H-M   'P 1'
#
loop_
_entity.id
_entity.type
_entity.pdbx_description
1 polymer ?
#
loop_
_entity_poly.entity_id
_entity_poly.type
_entity_poly.pdbx_seq_one_letter_code
_entity_poly.pdbx_strand_id
1 'polypeptide(L)'
;MHLDFLNQYFTEVHFAKGELITRAGEVENYLYYLSDGIVRFFYYNPLTDKETTVDILFSEQFCLSYTSFVKREPSLLSIEVLKEVTAYKIGREHLNTLISDIHFLEIKVGILEHLLIEKMQREAQLLLQSPEEIYRTLLEKDPKIIQNIPLKYIASYIGITSQALSRIRKRIF
;
A
#
# COMPACT_ATOMS: atom_id res chain seq x y z
N MET A 1 -5.66 15.46 0.33
CA MET A 1 -7.14 15.43 0.55
C MET A 1 -7.47 16.31 1.74
N HIS A 2 -8.59 17.12 1.69
CA HIS A 2 -8.95 17.98 2.83
C HIS A 2 -9.47 17.13 4.00
N LEU A 3 -8.97 17.41 5.21
CA LEU A 3 -9.38 16.74 6.46
C LEU A 3 -10.90 16.80 6.70
N ASP A 4 -11.55 17.91 6.31
CA ASP A 4 -12.99 18.06 6.46
C ASP A 4 -13.77 17.00 5.66
N PHE A 5 -13.32 16.67 4.44
CA PHE A 5 -13.93 15.62 3.62
C PHE A 5 -13.74 14.23 4.27
N LEU A 6 -12.54 13.95 4.78
CA LEU A 6 -12.31 12.67 5.48
C LEU A 6 -13.19 12.54 6.70
N ASN A 7 -13.26 13.57 7.53
CA ASN A 7 -14.08 13.57 8.75
C ASN A 7 -15.58 13.46 8.48
N GLN A 8 -16.04 13.92 7.32
CA GLN A 8 -17.46 13.85 6.95
C GLN A 8 -17.92 12.44 6.55
N TYR A 9 -17.07 11.68 5.84
CA TYR A 9 -17.48 10.40 5.20
C TYR A 9 -16.72 9.19 5.73
N PHE A 10 -15.59 9.38 6.40
CA PHE A 10 -14.72 8.32 6.87
C PHE A 10 -14.68 8.28 8.39
N THR A 11 -14.33 7.13 8.93
CA THR A 11 -14.07 6.94 10.36
C THR A 11 -12.57 6.75 10.57
N GLU A 12 -12.00 7.50 11.52
CA GLU A 12 -10.60 7.34 11.92
C GLU A 12 -10.39 6.00 12.63
N VAL A 13 -9.28 5.34 12.30
CA VAL A 13 -8.86 4.05 12.88
C VAL A 13 -7.36 4.01 13.02
N HIS A 14 -6.90 3.22 14.00
CA HIS A 14 -5.48 3.03 14.29
C HIS A 14 -5.13 1.55 14.21
N PHE A 15 -3.93 1.27 13.70
CA PHE A 15 -3.40 -0.08 13.61
C PHE A 15 -1.97 -0.10 14.16
N ALA A 16 -1.71 -1.05 15.05
CA ALA A 16 -0.38 -1.26 15.61
C ALA A 16 0.54 -1.95 14.58
N LYS A 17 1.84 -1.77 14.73
CA LYS A 17 2.85 -2.47 13.93
C LYS A 17 2.66 -3.98 14.01
N GLY A 18 2.66 -4.64 12.85
CA GLY A 18 2.46 -6.10 12.68
C GLY A 18 1.00 -6.51 12.52
N GLU A 19 0.03 -5.61 12.69
CA GLU A 19 -1.37 -5.91 12.40
C GLU A 19 -1.60 -6.03 10.89
N LEU A 20 -2.60 -6.84 10.53
CA LEU A 20 -3.09 -6.96 9.15
C LEU A 20 -4.35 -6.10 8.98
N ILE A 21 -4.27 -5.10 8.11
CA ILE A 21 -5.45 -4.30 7.69
C ILE A 21 -6.35 -5.16 6.79
N THR A 22 -5.74 -5.93 5.89
CA THR A 22 -6.41 -6.91 5.01
C THR A 22 -5.69 -8.24 5.12
N ARG A 23 -6.44 -9.33 5.23
CA ARG A 23 -5.89 -10.69 5.27
C ARG A 23 -6.21 -11.43 3.97
N ALA A 24 -5.23 -12.10 3.39
CA ALA A 24 -5.47 -13.01 2.26
C ALA A 24 -6.49 -14.09 2.64
N GLY A 25 -7.44 -14.37 1.73
CA GLY A 25 -8.57 -15.27 1.97
C GLY A 25 -9.83 -14.59 2.52
N GLU A 26 -9.76 -13.36 3.01
CA GLU A 26 -10.91 -12.58 3.45
C GLU A 26 -11.36 -11.58 2.36
N VAL A 27 -12.64 -11.22 2.36
CA VAL A 27 -13.17 -10.23 1.41
C VAL A 27 -12.94 -8.82 1.95
N GLU A 28 -12.30 -7.97 1.16
CA GLU A 28 -12.09 -6.56 1.50
C GLU A 28 -13.40 -5.78 1.54
N ASN A 29 -13.67 -5.13 2.66
CA ASN A 29 -14.90 -4.38 2.88
C ASN A 29 -14.70 -2.87 2.97
N TYR A 30 -13.46 -2.41 3.05
CA TYR A 30 -13.16 -1.01 3.33
C TYR A 30 -12.17 -0.43 2.31
N LEU A 31 -12.34 0.85 2.03
CA LEU A 31 -11.32 1.71 1.46
C LEU A 31 -10.69 2.50 2.61
N TYR A 32 -9.37 2.50 2.67
CA TYR A 32 -8.61 3.26 3.67
C TYR A 32 -7.84 4.40 3.01
N TYR A 33 -7.68 5.49 3.74
CA TYR A 33 -6.73 6.56 3.44
C TYR A 33 -5.74 6.63 4.60
N LEU A 34 -4.47 6.38 4.32
CA LEU A 34 -3.40 6.44 5.32
C LEU A 34 -3.02 7.89 5.56
N SER A 35 -3.28 8.43 6.76
CA SER A 35 -2.83 9.78 7.13
C SER A 35 -1.41 9.79 7.70
N ASP A 36 -1.03 8.74 8.42
CA ASP A 36 0.36 8.46 8.83
C ASP A 36 0.61 6.96 8.89
N GLY A 37 1.87 6.58 8.74
CA GLY A 37 2.33 5.20 8.87
C GLY A 37 2.89 4.61 7.60
N ILE A 38 3.19 3.31 7.66
CA ILE A 38 3.75 2.54 6.54
C ILE A 38 3.10 1.17 6.52
N VAL A 39 2.63 0.76 5.35
CA VAL A 39 2.09 -0.59 5.12
C VAL A 39 2.79 -1.27 3.96
N ARG A 40 2.79 -2.59 3.94
CA ARG A 40 3.21 -3.39 2.78
C ARG A 40 2.07 -4.26 2.28
N PHE A 41 2.03 -4.44 0.98
CA PHE A 41 1.20 -5.41 0.29
C PHE A 41 2.06 -6.62 -0.05
N PHE A 42 1.60 -7.82 0.30
CA PHE A 42 2.36 -9.02 0.00
C PHE A 42 1.47 -10.20 -0.36
N TYR A 43 1.99 -11.06 -1.24
CA TYR A 43 1.46 -12.39 -1.49
C TYR A 43 2.23 -13.40 -0.66
N TYR A 44 1.52 -14.39 -0.15
CA TYR A 44 2.12 -15.55 0.49
C TYR A 44 1.97 -16.78 -0.43
N ASN A 45 3.08 -17.47 -0.70
CA ASN A 45 3.09 -18.71 -1.47
C ASN A 45 3.26 -19.90 -0.51
N PRO A 46 2.21 -20.70 -0.25
CA PRO A 46 2.27 -21.81 0.70
C PRO A 46 3.19 -22.96 0.23
N LEU A 47 3.44 -23.09 -1.09
CA LEU A 47 4.30 -24.14 -1.62
C LEU A 47 5.78 -23.88 -1.34
N THR A 48 6.18 -22.62 -1.24
CA THR A 48 7.58 -22.22 -1.01
C THR A 48 7.80 -21.58 0.35
N ASP A 49 6.75 -21.44 1.15
CA ASP A 49 6.74 -20.72 2.44
C ASP A 49 7.36 -19.31 2.31
N LYS A 50 7.01 -18.62 1.22
CA LYS A 50 7.63 -17.33 0.89
C LYS A 50 6.61 -16.22 0.77
N GLU A 51 6.90 -15.10 1.41
CA GLU A 51 6.22 -13.83 1.20
C GLU A 51 6.91 -13.02 0.10
N THR A 52 6.12 -12.43 -0.80
CA THR A 52 6.60 -11.52 -1.83
C THR A 52 5.91 -10.17 -1.65
N THR A 53 6.68 -9.17 -1.24
CA THR A 53 6.22 -7.79 -1.13
C THR A 53 6.09 -7.19 -2.52
N VAL A 54 4.89 -6.76 -2.88
CA VAL A 54 4.60 -6.18 -4.20
C VAL A 54 4.47 -4.67 -4.16
N ASP A 55 4.10 -4.12 -2.98
CA ASP A 55 4.01 -2.69 -2.79
C ASP A 55 4.31 -2.27 -1.36
N ILE A 56 4.74 -1.02 -1.17
CA ILE A 56 4.94 -0.37 0.11
C ILE A 56 4.35 1.02 -0.01
N LEU A 57 3.30 1.29 0.78
CA LEU A 57 2.65 2.59 0.83
C LEU A 57 3.09 3.36 2.08
N PHE A 58 3.21 4.66 1.90
CA PHE A 58 3.52 5.65 2.91
C PHE A 58 2.28 6.48 3.24
N SER A 59 2.44 7.49 4.08
CA SER A 59 1.37 8.44 4.41
C SER A 59 0.80 9.12 3.15
N GLU A 60 -0.44 9.59 3.26
CA GLU A 60 -1.18 10.33 2.23
C GLU A 60 -1.56 9.50 0.99
N GLN A 61 -1.72 8.17 1.15
CA GLN A 61 -2.10 7.26 0.07
C GLN A 61 -3.35 6.44 0.41
N PHE A 62 -4.09 6.07 -0.65
CA PHE A 62 -5.20 5.12 -0.52
C PHE A 62 -4.70 3.68 -0.45
N CYS A 63 -5.35 2.89 0.39
CA CYS A 63 -4.95 1.53 0.71
C CYS A 63 -6.16 0.59 0.69
N LEU A 64 -6.14 -0.44 -0.12
CA LEU A 64 -7.12 -1.53 -0.12
C LEU A 64 -6.66 -2.68 -1.03
N SER A 65 -7.23 -3.86 -0.85
CA SER A 65 -7.18 -4.94 -1.85
C SER A 65 -8.25 -4.67 -2.93
N TYR A 66 -7.92 -3.85 -3.94
CA TYR A 66 -8.88 -3.32 -4.91
C TYR A 66 -9.69 -4.41 -5.62
N THR A 67 -9.04 -5.48 -6.10
CA THR A 67 -9.72 -6.60 -6.79
C THR A 67 -10.75 -7.26 -5.89
N SER A 68 -10.39 -7.55 -4.63
CA SER A 68 -11.30 -8.12 -3.64
C SER A 68 -12.46 -7.18 -3.33
N PHE A 69 -12.17 -5.89 -3.13
CA PHE A 69 -13.18 -4.88 -2.84
C PHE A 69 -14.23 -4.74 -3.93
N VAL A 70 -13.80 -4.77 -5.21
CA VAL A 70 -14.71 -4.61 -6.37
C VAL A 70 -15.43 -5.89 -6.70
N LYS A 71 -14.72 -7.03 -6.83
CA LYS A 71 -15.28 -8.31 -7.26
C LYS A 71 -16.00 -9.09 -6.18
N ARG A 72 -15.80 -8.71 -4.90
CA ARG A 72 -16.34 -9.45 -3.73
C ARG A 72 -15.79 -10.88 -3.62
N GLU A 73 -14.58 -11.08 -4.10
CA GLU A 73 -13.82 -12.32 -3.99
C GLU A 73 -12.79 -12.22 -2.86
N PRO A 74 -12.39 -13.34 -2.24
CA PRO A 74 -11.31 -13.33 -1.26
C PRO A 74 -10.05 -12.67 -1.78
N SER A 75 -9.42 -11.83 -0.96
CA SER A 75 -8.15 -11.17 -1.30
C SER A 75 -7.05 -12.20 -1.50
N LEU A 76 -6.29 -12.05 -2.57
CA LEU A 76 -5.10 -12.86 -2.82
C LEU A 76 -3.88 -12.37 -2.03
N LEU A 77 -3.91 -11.14 -1.54
CA LEU A 77 -2.82 -10.51 -0.82
C LEU A 77 -3.23 -10.10 0.59
N SER A 78 -2.24 -9.92 1.45
CA SER A 78 -2.40 -9.29 2.76
C SER A 78 -1.77 -7.89 2.75
N ILE A 79 -2.30 -7.03 3.63
CA ILE A 79 -1.77 -5.68 3.89
C ILE A 79 -1.35 -5.62 5.34
N GLU A 80 -0.04 -5.50 5.59
CA GLU A 80 0.57 -5.49 6.92
C GLU A 80 1.12 -4.12 7.28
N VAL A 81 0.92 -3.73 8.53
CA VAL A 81 1.45 -2.49 9.12
C VAL A 81 2.92 -2.66 9.48
N LEU A 82 3.79 -1.87 8.85
CA LEU A 82 5.24 -1.86 9.12
C LEU A 82 5.65 -0.79 10.15
N LYS A 83 4.95 0.34 10.14
CA LYS A 83 5.02 1.41 11.15
C LYS A 83 3.58 1.71 11.54
N GLU A 84 3.33 1.94 12.83
CA GLU A 84 2.00 2.31 13.36
C GLU A 84 1.27 3.25 12.39
N VAL A 85 -0.01 2.95 12.14
CA VAL A 85 -0.83 3.62 11.13
C VAL A 85 -1.99 4.34 11.79
N THR A 86 -2.16 5.60 11.40
CA THR A 86 -3.43 6.31 11.52
C THR A 86 -4.07 6.37 10.13
N ALA A 87 -5.30 5.89 10.01
CA ALA A 87 -6.01 5.86 8.75
C ALA A 87 -7.47 6.29 8.91
N TYR A 88 -8.07 6.70 7.81
CA TYR A 88 -9.50 6.95 7.68
C TYR A 88 -10.12 5.88 6.81
N LYS A 89 -11.17 5.19 7.28
CA LYS A 89 -11.84 4.12 6.52
C LYS A 89 -13.27 4.47 6.17
N ILE A 90 -13.70 4.04 4.98
CA ILE A 90 -15.09 4.04 4.56
C ILE A 90 -15.50 2.63 4.11
N GLY A 91 -16.65 2.16 4.59
CA GLY A 91 -17.21 0.88 4.18
C GLY A 91 -17.78 0.93 2.76
N ARG A 92 -17.66 -0.18 2.02
CA ARG A 92 -18.18 -0.31 0.65
C ARG A 92 -19.67 0.02 0.53
N GLU A 93 -20.49 -0.41 1.47
CA GLU A 93 -21.92 -0.13 1.46
C GLU A 93 -22.20 1.36 1.56
N HIS A 94 -21.53 2.05 2.49
CA HIS A 94 -21.66 3.49 2.64
C HIS A 94 -21.14 4.22 1.38
N LEU A 95 -20.02 3.80 0.84
CA LEU A 95 -19.46 4.34 -0.40
C LEU A 95 -20.43 4.20 -1.58
N ASN A 96 -21.20 3.11 -1.65
CA ASN A 96 -22.22 2.91 -2.68
C ASN A 96 -23.42 3.85 -2.52
N THR A 97 -23.79 4.26 -1.31
CA THR A 97 -24.86 5.24 -1.12
C THR A 97 -24.48 6.64 -1.60
N LEU A 98 -23.20 6.96 -1.61
CA LEU A 98 -22.68 8.27 -2.03
C LEU A 98 -22.52 8.42 -3.56
N ILE A 99 -22.67 7.32 -4.33
CA ILE A 99 -22.51 7.36 -5.81
C ILE A 99 -23.54 8.25 -6.50
N SER A 100 -24.67 8.53 -5.87
CA SER A 100 -25.71 9.43 -6.41
C SER A 100 -25.32 10.91 -6.32
N ASP A 101 -24.32 11.26 -5.54
CA ASP A 101 -23.77 12.61 -5.43
C ASP A 101 -22.68 12.82 -6.50
N ILE A 102 -22.88 13.78 -7.39
CA ILE A 102 -21.96 14.09 -8.48
C ILE A 102 -20.56 14.50 -7.97
N HIS A 103 -20.48 15.25 -6.88
CA HIS A 103 -19.20 15.66 -6.31
C HIS A 103 -18.44 14.47 -5.73
N PHE A 104 -19.16 13.54 -5.10
CA PHE A 104 -18.55 12.31 -4.61
C PHE A 104 -18.07 11.42 -5.76
N LEU A 105 -18.81 11.38 -6.87
CA LEU A 105 -18.43 10.62 -8.06
C LEU A 105 -17.14 11.18 -8.68
N GLU A 106 -17.00 12.50 -8.78
CA GLU A 106 -15.77 13.16 -9.25
C GLU A 106 -14.56 12.81 -8.38
N ILE A 107 -14.71 12.84 -7.05
CA ILE A 107 -13.65 12.44 -6.11
C ILE A 107 -13.30 10.97 -6.28
N LYS A 108 -14.29 10.09 -6.42
CA LYS A 108 -14.07 8.65 -6.66
C LYS A 108 -13.30 8.40 -7.95
N VAL A 109 -13.63 9.10 -9.02
CA VAL A 109 -12.89 9.02 -10.30
C VAL A 109 -11.45 9.45 -10.09
N GLY A 110 -11.20 10.59 -9.43
CA GLY A 110 -9.84 11.05 -9.13
C GLY A 110 -9.01 10.06 -8.29
N ILE A 111 -9.64 9.39 -7.31
CA ILE A 111 -8.99 8.32 -6.54
C ILE A 111 -8.60 7.15 -7.45
N LEU A 112 -9.50 6.72 -8.35
CA LEU A 112 -9.25 5.60 -9.25
C LEU A 112 -8.14 5.92 -10.27
N GLU A 113 -8.14 7.13 -10.82
CA GLU A 113 -7.09 7.61 -11.71
C GLU A 113 -5.72 7.62 -11.01
N HIS A 114 -5.68 8.12 -9.77
CA HIS A 114 -4.45 8.13 -8.98
C HIS A 114 -3.93 6.71 -8.73
N LEU A 115 -4.79 5.79 -8.28
CA LEU A 115 -4.42 4.38 -8.07
C LEU A 115 -3.92 3.71 -9.35
N LEU A 116 -4.55 4.00 -10.50
CA LEU A 116 -4.11 3.48 -11.80
C LEU A 116 -2.74 4.03 -12.19
N ILE A 117 -2.53 5.33 -12.07
CA ILE A 117 -1.25 5.98 -12.38
C ILE A 117 -0.13 5.40 -11.52
N GLU A 118 -0.34 5.25 -10.21
CA GLU A 118 0.65 4.63 -9.30
C GLU A 118 0.99 3.20 -9.72
N LYS A 119 0.00 2.40 -10.12
CA LYS A 119 0.23 1.04 -10.62
C LYS A 119 1.02 1.01 -11.91
N MET A 120 0.71 1.86 -12.87
CA MET A 120 1.45 1.98 -14.13
C MET A 120 2.89 2.45 -13.90
N GLN A 121 3.09 3.42 -13.00
CA GLN A 121 4.42 3.89 -12.62
C GLN A 121 5.24 2.79 -11.94
N ARG A 122 4.61 2.00 -11.07
CA ARG A 122 5.25 0.85 -10.41
C ARG A 122 5.68 -0.22 -11.41
N GLU A 123 4.82 -0.54 -12.36
CA GLU A 123 5.13 -1.48 -13.44
C GLU A 123 6.30 -0.99 -14.29
N ALA A 124 6.25 0.26 -14.74
CA ALA A 124 7.34 0.89 -15.47
C ALA A 124 8.65 0.90 -14.69
N GLN A 125 8.60 1.20 -13.39
CA GLN A 125 9.75 1.16 -12.50
C GLN A 125 10.42 -0.22 -12.48
N LEU A 126 9.63 -1.29 -12.33
CA LEU A 126 10.15 -2.66 -12.30
C LEU A 126 10.77 -3.10 -13.63
N LEU A 127 10.30 -2.57 -14.75
CA LEU A 127 10.79 -2.92 -16.09
C LEU A 127 12.00 -2.09 -16.52
N LEU A 128 12.08 -0.82 -16.11
CA LEU A 128 13.01 0.14 -16.67
C LEU A 128 14.15 0.52 -15.72
N GLN A 129 13.97 0.36 -14.40
CA GLN A 129 14.95 0.79 -13.42
C GLN A 129 15.77 -0.38 -12.89
N SER A 130 17.05 -0.12 -12.62
CA SER A 130 17.90 -1.06 -11.88
C SER A 130 17.48 -1.13 -10.39
N PRO A 131 17.80 -2.23 -9.70
CA PRO A 131 17.54 -2.36 -8.26
C PRO A 131 18.13 -1.23 -7.41
N GLU A 132 19.28 -0.68 -7.82
CA GLU A 132 19.91 0.45 -7.13
C GLU A 132 19.11 1.75 -7.30
N GLU A 133 18.60 2.03 -8.51
CA GLU A 133 17.74 3.19 -8.78
C GLU A 133 16.44 3.11 -8.00
N ILE A 134 15.78 1.92 -7.98
CA ILE A 134 14.56 1.71 -7.18
C ILE A 134 14.84 1.98 -5.70
N TYR A 135 15.98 1.50 -5.18
CA TYR A 135 16.35 1.72 -3.79
C TYR A 135 16.61 3.21 -3.48
N ARG A 136 17.26 3.95 -4.39
CA ARG A 136 17.46 5.41 -4.25
C ARG A 136 16.13 6.16 -4.23
N THR A 137 15.20 5.83 -5.12
CA THR A 137 13.84 6.42 -5.14
C THR A 137 13.10 6.18 -3.82
N LEU A 138 13.23 5.00 -3.22
CA LEU A 138 12.65 4.72 -1.90
C LEU A 138 13.27 5.59 -0.80
N LEU A 139 14.59 5.81 -0.83
CA LEU A 139 15.28 6.67 0.14
C LEU A 139 14.89 8.14 0.00
N GLU A 140 14.59 8.59 -1.23
CA GLU A 140 14.10 9.95 -1.49
C GLU A 140 12.68 10.17 -0.95
N LYS A 141 11.81 9.14 -1.05
CA LYS A 141 10.44 9.18 -0.51
C LYS A 141 10.42 9.21 1.02
N ASP A 142 11.25 8.39 1.66
CA ASP A 142 11.41 8.37 3.12
C ASP A 142 12.86 8.06 3.49
N PRO A 143 13.67 9.09 3.85
CA PRO A 143 15.05 8.90 4.29
C PRO A 143 15.21 7.96 5.48
N LYS A 144 14.14 7.75 6.27
CA LYS A 144 14.12 6.85 7.43
C LYS A 144 13.62 5.44 7.09
N ILE A 145 13.37 5.12 5.82
CA ILE A 145 12.81 3.83 5.39
C ILE A 145 13.63 2.64 5.93
N ILE A 146 14.95 2.80 5.99
CA ILE A 146 15.86 1.77 6.52
C ILE A 146 15.59 1.45 8.00
N GLN A 147 15.14 2.44 8.77
CA GLN A 147 14.86 2.29 10.20
C GLN A 147 13.46 1.70 10.45
N ASN A 148 12.51 1.95 9.54
CA ASN A 148 11.11 1.57 9.71
C ASN A 148 10.75 0.23 9.05
N ILE A 149 11.50 -0.16 7.99
CA ILE A 149 11.18 -1.35 7.18
C ILE A 149 12.31 -2.38 7.24
N PRO A 150 12.02 -3.62 7.63
CA PRO A 150 12.99 -4.71 7.58
C PRO A 150 13.60 -4.88 6.18
N LEU A 151 14.92 -5.04 6.11
CA LEU A 151 15.67 -5.14 4.86
C LEU A 151 15.12 -6.20 3.90
N LYS A 152 14.62 -7.33 4.45
CA LYS A 152 14.01 -8.40 3.67
C LYS A 152 12.79 -7.95 2.88
N TYR A 153 11.99 -7.03 3.40
CA TYR A 153 10.80 -6.52 2.72
C TYR A 153 11.17 -5.52 1.62
N ILE A 154 12.17 -4.66 1.87
CA ILE A 154 12.71 -3.77 0.85
C ILE A 154 13.32 -4.58 -0.29
N ALA A 155 14.12 -5.60 0.01
CA ALA A 155 14.72 -6.48 -1.00
C ALA A 155 13.63 -7.19 -1.83
N SER A 156 12.60 -7.72 -1.18
CA SER A 156 11.46 -8.36 -1.84
C SER A 156 10.70 -7.38 -2.74
N TYR A 157 10.44 -6.15 -2.26
CA TYR A 157 9.82 -5.08 -3.04
C TYR A 157 10.62 -4.73 -4.30
N ILE A 158 11.95 -4.67 -4.20
CA ILE A 158 12.85 -4.39 -5.34
C ILE A 158 12.97 -5.61 -6.28
N GLY A 159 12.64 -6.82 -5.83
CA GLY A 159 12.76 -8.05 -6.61
C GLY A 159 14.14 -8.71 -6.52
N ILE A 160 14.90 -8.46 -5.45
CA ILE A 160 16.27 -8.99 -5.24
C ILE A 160 16.40 -9.70 -3.88
N THR A 161 17.54 -10.35 -3.66
CA THR A 161 17.84 -10.94 -2.35
C THR A 161 18.31 -9.89 -1.34
N SER A 162 18.15 -10.19 -0.04
CA SER A 162 18.67 -9.32 1.03
C SER A 162 20.18 -9.13 0.96
N GLN A 163 20.94 -10.15 0.50
CA GLN A 163 22.38 -10.06 0.28
C GLN A 163 22.73 -9.09 -0.85
N ALA A 164 21.97 -9.12 -1.97
CA ALA A 164 22.15 -8.18 -3.07
C ALA A 164 21.87 -6.73 -2.63
N LEU A 165 20.77 -6.53 -1.89
CA LEU A 165 20.45 -5.21 -1.33
C LEU A 165 21.52 -4.72 -0.34
N SER A 166 22.05 -5.61 0.49
CA SER A 166 23.16 -5.27 1.41
C SER A 166 24.41 -4.78 0.68
N ARG A 167 24.74 -5.38 -0.51
CA ARG A 167 25.85 -4.89 -1.35
C ARG A 167 25.54 -3.52 -1.98
N ILE A 168 24.33 -3.29 -2.43
CA ILE A 168 23.89 -1.98 -2.95
C ILE A 168 24.07 -0.91 -1.86
N ARG A 169 23.59 -1.17 -0.64
CA ARG A 169 23.73 -0.25 0.48
C ARG A 169 25.18 0.14 0.77
N LYS A 170 26.11 -0.84 0.78
CA LYS A 170 27.55 -0.58 0.99
C LYS A 170 28.21 0.28 -0.10
N ARG A 171 27.57 0.40 -1.28
CA ARG A 171 28.06 1.28 -2.36
C ARG A 171 27.50 2.68 -2.28
N ILE A 172 26.36 2.83 -1.62
CA ILE A 172 25.68 4.13 -1.50
C ILE A 172 26.13 4.89 -0.26
N PHE A 173 26.47 4.16 0.80
CA PHE A 173 26.94 4.67 2.10
C PHE A 173 28.36 4.21 2.43
#